data_dd69c054ba867a968c6f5facb9fbf25d
#
_entry.id   dd69c054ba867a968c6f5facb9fbf25d
#
_cell.length_a   1.000
_cell.length_b   1.000
_cell.length_c   1.000
_cell.angle_alpha   90.00
_cell.angle_beta   90.00
_cell.angle_gamma   90.00
#
_symmetry.space_group_name_H-M   'P 1'
#
loop_
_entity.id
_entity.type
_entity.pdbx_description
1 polymer ?
#
loop_
_entity_poly.entity_id
_entity_poly.type
_entity_poly.pdbx_seq_one_letter_code
_entity_poly.pdbx_strand_id
1 'polypeptide(L)'
;MAKWLLQDEIGAAMVFAHELGHNANHHVADKIQNANTGALVGLLLGIAIGANPADAMDLGANIGATSYSIDYENEADYLSIYILALSGYDISKAPNFWRRFAVEVPNSIYSGGGTHPSTSERFIRLETYVKEVQDQIDKGLKPVPKYKKHKE
;
A
#
# COMPACT_ATOMS: atom_id res chain seq x y z
N MET A 1 -3.93 17.85 -4.90
CA MET A 1 -2.97 17.63 -3.82
C MET A 1 -3.25 18.64 -2.71
N ALA A 2 -3.39 18.23 -1.46
CA ALA A 2 -3.75 19.13 -0.37
C ALA A 2 -2.59 20.11 -0.09
N LYS A 3 -2.92 21.41 0.04
CA LYS A 3 -1.90 22.46 0.26
C LYS A 3 -1.02 22.23 1.51
N TRP A 4 -1.58 21.62 2.54
CA TRP A 4 -0.86 21.31 3.78
C TRP A 4 0.25 20.25 3.57
N LEU A 5 0.08 19.33 2.61
CA LEU A 5 1.08 18.32 2.29
C LEU A 5 2.38 18.95 1.73
N LEU A 6 2.26 20.03 0.97
CA LEU A 6 3.41 20.74 0.41
C LEU A 6 4.20 21.54 1.48
N GLN A 7 3.61 21.76 2.65
CA GLN A 7 4.23 22.46 3.78
C GLN A 7 4.77 21.49 4.85
N ASP A 8 4.53 20.20 4.67
CA ASP A 8 4.96 19.12 5.57
C ASP A 8 6.00 18.27 4.86
N GLU A 9 7.28 18.59 5.09
CA GLU A 9 8.40 17.89 4.44
C GLU A 9 8.36 16.38 4.68
N ILE A 10 8.10 15.95 5.93
CA ILE A 10 8.01 14.54 6.26
C ILE A 10 6.79 13.89 5.62
N GLY A 11 5.68 14.63 5.51
CA GLY A 11 4.49 14.14 4.82
C GLY A 11 4.72 13.92 3.34
N ALA A 12 5.37 14.86 2.66
CA ALA A 12 5.75 14.70 1.26
C ALA A 12 6.71 13.54 1.08
N ALA A 13 7.75 13.43 1.92
CA ALA A 13 8.72 12.34 1.89
C ALA A 13 8.03 10.97 2.12
N MET A 14 7.05 10.91 3.05
CA MET A 14 6.29 9.68 3.33
C MET A 14 5.49 9.22 2.12
N VAL A 15 4.80 10.13 1.41
CA VAL A 15 4.06 9.80 0.19
C VAL A 15 5.02 9.27 -0.88
N PHE A 16 6.13 9.98 -1.14
CA PHE A 16 7.11 9.52 -2.12
C PHE A 16 7.71 8.16 -1.76
N ALA A 17 8.06 7.95 -0.50
CA ALA A 17 8.61 6.67 -0.04
C ALA A 17 7.61 5.53 -0.19
N HIS A 18 6.33 5.79 0.06
CA HIS A 18 5.23 4.84 -0.12
C HIS A 18 5.07 4.46 -1.60
N GLU A 19 5.02 5.44 -2.50
CA GLU A 19 4.94 5.18 -3.95
C GLU A 19 6.16 4.42 -4.47
N LEU A 20 7.36 4.74 -3.95
CA LEU A 20 8.56 3.96 -4.25
C LEU A 20 8.46 2.52 -3.74
N GLY A 21 7.81 2.30 -2.60
CA GLY A 21 7.50 0.97 -2.07
C GLY A 21 6.63 0.16 -3.03
N HIS A 22 5.57 0.77 -3.57
CA HIS A 22 4.73 0.14 -4.60
C HIS A 22 5.52 -0.22 -5.86
N ASN A 23 6.38 0.68 -6.31
CA ASN A 23 7.21 0.47 -7.50
C ASN A 23 8.23 -0.65 -7.28
N ALA A 24 8.95 -0.64 -6.15
CA ALA A 24 9.95 -1.64 -5.82
C ALA A 24 9.39 -3.07 -5.73
N ASN A 25 8.14 -3.20 -5.32
CA ASN A 25 7.44 -4.48 -5.23
C ASN A 25 6.61 -4.83 -6.48
N HIS A 26 6.65 -4.01 -7.53
CA HIS A 26 5.92 -4.23 -8.78
C HIS A 26 4.39 -4.33 -8.63
N HIS A 27 3.80 -3.71 -7.60
CA HIS A 27 2.37 -3.84 -7.27
C HIS A 27 1.43 -3.47 -8.41
N VAL A 28 1.81 -2.52 -9.28
CA VAL A 28 0.99 -2.16 -10.45
C VAL A 28 0.94 -3.30 -11.45
N ALA A 29 2.07 -3.96 -11.72
CA ALA A 29 2.13 -5.11 -12.62
C ALA A 29 1.32 -6.28 -12.06
N ASP A 30 1.44 -6.54 -10.76
CA ASP A 30 0.69 -7.60 -10.07
C ASP A 30 -0.83 -7.34 -10.11
N LYS A 31 -1.27 -6.08 -9.89
CA LYS A 31 -2.70 -5.71 -10.02
C LYS A 31 -3.24 -5.98 -11.42
N ILE A 32 -2.49 -5.65 -12.46
CA ILE A 32 -2.87 -5.91 -13.85
C ILE A 32 -2.96 -7.42 -14.11
N GLN A 33 -1.98 -8.19 -13.65
CA GLN A 33 -1.99 -9.64 -13.80
C GLN A 33 -3.16 -10.28 -13.07
N ASN A 34 -3.45 -9.86 -11.85
CA ASN A 34 -4.58 -10.34 -11.06
C ASN A 34 -5.92 -9.99 -11.72
N ALA A 35 -6.07 -8.77 -12.29
CA ALA A 35 -7.25 -8.38 -13.04
C ALA A 35 -7.46 -9.28 -14.26
N ASN A 36 -6.42 -9.55 -15.04
CA ASN A 36 -6.49 -10.41 -16.23
C ASN A 36 -6.86 -11.85 -15.85
N THR A 37 -6.27 -12.39 -14.78
CA THR A 37 -6.60 -13.71 -14.27
C THR A 37 -8.04 -13.77 -13.78
N GLY A 38 -8.46 -12.77 -13.01
CA GLY A 38 -9.83 -12.65 -12.53
C GLY A 38 -10.84 -12.56 -13.66
N ALA A 39 -10.55 -11.77 -14.71
CA ALA A 39 -11.37 -11.68 -15.91
C ALA A 39 -11.58 -13.04 -16.59
N LEU A 40 -10.51 -13.79 -16.75
CA LEU A 40 -10.57 -15.12 -17.36
C LEU A 40 -11.41 -16.10 -16.51
N VAL A 41 -11.19 -16.13 -15.20
CA VAL A 41 -11.98 -16.95 -14.27
C VAL A 41 -13.45 -16.54 -14.28
N GLY A 42 -13.72 -15.23 -14.23
CA GLY A 42 -15.08 -14.68 -14.30
C GLY A 42 -15.79 -15.10 -15.59
N LEU A 43 -15.11 -14.99 -16.73
CA LEU A 43 -15.65 -15.43 -18.03
C LEU A 43 -16.03 -16.91 -18.01
N LEU A 44 -15.12 -17.80 -17.56
CA LEU A 44 -15.37 -19.24 -17.53
C LEU A 44 -16.53 -19.62 -16.61
N LEU A 45 -16.60 -19.02 -15.42
CA LEU A 45 -17.69 -19.25 -14.48
C LEU A 45 -19.02 -18.68 -15.01
N GLY A 46 -18.98 -17.50 -15.63
CA GLY A 46 -20.15 -16.85 -16.22
C GLY A 46 -20.77 -17.73 -17.32
N ILE A 47 -19.98 -18.28 -18.21
CA ILE A 47 -20.42 -19.24 -19.23
C ILE A 47 -21.06 -20.47 -18.58
N ALA A 48 -20.44 -21.04 -17.54
CA ALA A 48 -20.92 -22.22 -16.85
C ALA A 48 -22.30 -22.06 -16.22
N ILE A 49 -22.63 -20.85 -15.73
CA ILE A 49 -23.94 -20.56 -15.09
C ILE A 49 -24.91 -19.83 -16.02
N GLY A 50 -24.56 -19.59 -17.28
CA GLY A 50 -25.40 -18.89 -18.25
C GLY A 50 -25.55 -17.37 -18.01
N ALA A 51 -24.59 -16.76 -17.32
CA ALA A 51 -24.54 -15.32 -17.13
C ALA A 51 -24.04 -14.60 -18.40
N ASN A 52 -24.24 -13.28 -18.47
CA ASN A 52 -23.65 -12.48 -19.53
C ASN A 52 -22.10 -12.56 -19.43
N PRO A 53 -21.41 -13.01 -20.48
CA PRO A 53 -19.97 -13.20 -20.43
C PRO A 53 -19.18 -11.90 -20.14
N ALA A 54 -19.60 -10.77 -20.69
CA ALA A 54 -18.94 -9.48 -20.48
C ALA A 54 -19.07 -9.04 -19.02
N ASP A 55 -20.26 -9.10 -18.44
CA ASP A 55 -20.50 -8.71 -17.04
C ASP A 55 -19.72 -9.61 -16.08
N ALA A 56 -19.68 -10.89 -16.35
CA ALA A 56 -18.94 -11.87 -15.55
C ALA A 56 -17.40 -11.65 -15.64
N MET A 57 -16.91 -11.31 -16.82
CA MET A 57 -15.51 -10.95 -17.05
C MET A 57 -15.13 -9.68 -16.30
N ASP A 58 -15.95 -8.61 -16.37
CA ASP A 58 -15.73 -7.35 -15.69
C ASP A 58 -15.77 -7.52 -14.16
N LEU A 59 -16.71 -8.30 -13.64
CA LEU A 59 -16.79 -8.63 -12.23
C LEU A 59 -15.52 -9.37 -11.77
N GLY A 60 -15.11 -10.37 -12.53
CA GLY A 60 -13.90 -11.13 -12.24
C GLY A 60 -12.63 -10.26 -12.27
N ALA A 61 -12.51 -9.37 -13.27
CA ALA A 61 -11.42 -8.41 -13.34
C ALA A 61 -11.36 -7.51 -12.12
N ASN A 62 -12.49 -6.96 -11.68
CA ASN A 62 -12.57 -6.09 -10.50
C ASN A 62 -12.18 -6.85 -9.22
N ILE A 63 -12.65 -8.09 -9.05
CA ILE A 63 -12.27 -8.93 -7.91
C ILE A 63 -10.76 -9.19 -7.95
N GLY A 64 -10.20 -9.57 -9.09
CA GLY A 64 -8.77 -9.81 -9.25
C GLY A 64 -7.92 -8.58 -8.96
N ALA A 65 -8.30 -7.40 -9.49
CA ALA A 65 -7.58 -6.15 -9.28
C ALA A 65 -7.58 -5.67 -7.82
N THR A 66 -8.65 -5.97 -7.08
CA THR A 66 -8.79 -5.57 -5.67
C THR A 66 -8.26 -6.61 -4.69
N SER A 67 -8.05 -7.85 -5.14
CA SER A 67 -7.40 -8.89 -4.35
C SER A 67 -6.00 -8.44 -3.97
N TYR A 68 -5.63 -8.69 -2.70
CA TYR A 68 -4.33 -8.32 -2.14
C TYR A 68 -4.03 -6.81 -2.05
N SER A 69 -5.00 -5.93 -2.33
CA SER A 69 -4.77 -4.47 -2.23
C SER A 69 -4.29 -4.04 -0.86
N ILE A 70 -4.83 -4.63 0.21
CA ILE A 70 -4.43 -4.34 1.60
C ILE A 70 -3.00 -4.81 1.85
N ASP A 71 -2.60 -5.96 1.32
CA ASP A 71 -1.24 -6.49 1.47
C ASP A 71 -0.24 -5.61 0.73
N TYR A 72 -0.57 -5.14 -0.46
CA TYR A 72 0.26 -4.20 -1.22
C TYR A 72 0.46 -2.87 -0.49
N GLU A 73 -0.60 -2.34 0.15
CA GLU A 73 -0.47 -1.15 0.98
C GLU A 73 0.45 -1.38 2.19
N ASN A 74 0.32 -2.55 2.84
CA ASN A 74 1.17 -2.92 3.97
C ASN A 74 2.64 -3.08 3.56
N GLU A 75 2.91 -3.70 2.41
CA GLU A 75 4.26 -3.85 1.87
C GLU A 75 4.86 -2.50 1.49
N ALA A 76 4.08 -1.61 0.87
CA ALA A 76 4.52 -0.26 0.53
C ALA A 76 4.80 0.57 1.78
N ASP A 77 3.93 0.51 2.79
CA ASP A 77 4.15 1.17 4.09
C ASP A 77 5.39 0.64 4.79
N TYR A 78 5.59 -0.69 4.81
CA TYR A 78 6.77 -1.30 5.39
C TYR A 78 8.06 -0.77 4.76
N LEU A 79 8.17 -0.84 3.44
CA LEU A 79 9.34 -0.35 2.72
C LEU A 79 9.53 1.16 2.86
N SER A 80 8.44 1.94 2.93
CA SER A 80 8.53 3.38 3.07
C SER A 80 9.27 3.82 4.33
N ILE A 81 9.11 3.11 5.45
CA ILE A 81 9.82 3.41 6.70
C ILE A 81 11.33 3.17 6.53
N TYR A 82 11.73 2.11 5.83
CA TYR A 82 13.15 1.86 5.53
C TYR A 82 13.73 2.91 4.59
N ILE A 83 12.97 3.31 3.55
CA ILE A 83 13.39 4.35 2.61
C ILE A 83 13.60 5.68 3.35
N LEU A 84 12.66 6.09 4.20
CA LEU A 84 12.78 7.30 5.01
C LEU A 84 14.00 7.25 5.93
N ALA A 85 14.17 6.16 6.67
CA ALA A 85 15.32 5.98 7.58
C ALA A 85 16.65 6.06 6.85
N LEU A 86 16.78 5.39 5.71
CA LEU A 86 17.99 5.40 4.87
C LEU A 86 18.23 6.77 4.22
N SER A 87 17.19 7.57 4.06
CA SER A 87 17.26 8.94 3.54
C SER A 87 17.50 9.99 4.65
N GLY A 88 17.64 9.56 5.91
CA GLY A 88 17.95 10.44 7.03
C GLY A 88 16.75 11.18 7.64
N TYR A 89 15.52 10.80 7.28
CA TYR A 89 14.33 11.38 7.89
C TYR A 89 14.04 10.80 9.28
N ASP A 90 13.40 11.61 10.12
CA ASP A 90 12.89 11.17 11.43
C ASP A 90 11.63 10.32 11.25
N ILE A 91 11.83 9.00 11.23
CA ILE A 91 10.76 8.03 11.00
C ILE A 91 9.69 8.00 12.10
N SER A 92 9.99 8.53 13.29
CA SER A 92 9.01 8.58 14.41
C SER A 92 7.76 9.39 14.08
N LYS A 93 7.86 10.27 13.10
CA LYS A 93 6.76 11.14 12.65
C LYS A 93 5.85 10.47 11.60
N ALA A 94 6.29 9.38 10.97
CA ALA A 94 5.57 8.74 9.86
C ALA A 94 4.14 8.27 10.24
N PRO A 95 3.88 7.64 11.40
CA PRO A 95 2.51 7.25 11.77
C PRO A 95 1.56 8.44 11.92
N ASN A 96 2.07 9.58 12.40
CA ASN A 96 1.27 10.79 12.60
C ASN A 96 0.87 11.44 11.27
N PHE A 97 1.66 11.28 10.22
CA PHE A 97 1.28 11.73 8.88
C PHE A 97 -0.03 11.08 8.41
N TRP A 98 -0.14 9.76 8.48
CA TRP A 98 -1.35 9.07 8.05
C TRP A 98 -2.56 9.35 8.94
N ARG A 99 -2.37 9.56 10.25
CA ARG A 99 -3.44 10.02 11.15
C ARG A 99 -3.96 11.39 10.73
N ARG A 100 -3.05 12.32 10.43
CA ARG A 100 -3.41 13.64 9.93
C ARG A 100 -4.10 13.55 8.57
N PHE A 101 -3.59 12.71 7.66
CA PHE A 101 -4.19 12.49 6.36
C PHE A 101 -5.63 11.98 6.48
N ALA A 102 -5.91 11.06 7.39
CA ALA A 102 -7.26 10.57 7.66
C ALA A 102 -8.21 11.68 8.14
N VAL A 103 -7.73 12.63 8.94
CA VAL A 103 -8.52 13.79 9.41
C VAL A 103 -8.77 14.79 8.28
N GLU A 104 -7.74 15.11 7.51
CA GLU A 104 -7.82 16.13 6.42
C GLU A 104 -8.56 15.61 5.19
N VAL A 105 -8.57 14.28 4.99
CA VAL A 105 -9.22 13.59 3.86
C VAL A 105 -10.11 12.46 4.40
N PRO A 106 -11.27 12.76 5.02
CA PRO A 106 -12.09 11.76 5.72
C PRO A 106 -12.53 10.57 4.84
N ASN A 107 -12.73 10.80 3.55
CA ASN A 107 -13.09 9.73 2.61
C ASN A 107 -11.99 8.68 2.43
N SER A 108 -10.75 8.98 2.81
CA SER A 108 -9.63 8.03 2.75
C SER A 108 -9.72 6.91 3.80
N ILE A 109 -10.57 7.08 4.83
CA ILE A 109 -10.73 6.09 5.92
C ILE A 109 -11.51 4.86 5.43
N TYR A 110 -12.34 5.03 4.42
CA TYR A 110 -13.17 3.95 3.91
C TYR A 110 -12.46 3.20 2.78
N SER A 111 -12.47 1.88 2.82
CA SER A 111 -11.85 1.00 1.83
C SER A 111 -12.34 1.21 0.38
N GLY A 112 -13.46 1.92 0.19
CA GLY A 112 -13.96 2.33 -1.12
C GLY A 112 -13.63 3.77 -1.51
N GLY A 113 -12.95 4.53 -0.66
CA GLY A 113 -12.77 5.99 -0.81
C GLY A 113 -11.47 6.44 -1.49
N GLY A 114 -10.66 5.53 -2.03
CA GLY A 114 -9.40 5.90 -2.69
C GLY A 114 -8.51 4.72 -3.00
N THR A 115 -7.41 5.00 -3.69
CA THR A 115 -6.40 4.00 -4.05
C THR A 115 -5.56 3.55 -2.83
N HIS A 116 -5.51 4.38 -1.77
CA HIS A 116 -4.69 4.18 -0.57
C HIS A 116 -5.51 4.46 0.69
N PRO A 117 -6.31 3.50 1.20
CA PRO A 117 -7.12 3.71 2.39
C PRO A 117 -6.29 4.01 3.64
N SER A 118 -6.75 4.98 4.46
CA SER A 118 -6.11 5.37 5.72
C SER A 118 -6.82 4.75 6.90
N THR A 119 -6.69 3.45 7.10
CA THR A 119 -7.35 2.71 8.19
C THR A 119 -6.59 2.84 9.53
N SER A 120 -7.29 2.62 10.65
CA SER A 120 -6.66 2.59 11.97
C SER A 120 -5.60 1.48 12.09
N GLU A 121 -5.81 0.35 11.44
CA GLU A 121 -4.85 -0.75 11.39
C GLU A 121 -3.54 -0.33 10.74
N ARG A 122 -3.59 0.52 9.71
CA ARG A 122 -2.43 1.05 9.03
C ARG A 122 -1.53 1.83 10.00
N PHE A 123 -2.12 2.66 10.87
CA PHE A 123 -1.36 3.43 11.85
C PHE A 123 -0.63 2.54 12.85
N ILE A 124 -1.29 1.50 13.34
CA ILE A 124 -0.72 0.53 14.30
C ILE A 124 0.44 -0.24 13.66
N ARG A 125 0.27 -0.67 12.41
CA ARG A 125 1.33 -1.36 11.67
C ARG A 125 2.54 -0.46 11.44
N LEU A 126 2.33 0.79 11.06
CA LEU A 126 3.41 1.75 10.88
C LEU A 126 4.20 1.99 12.17
N GLU A 127 3.55 2.07 13.34
CA GLU A 127 4.24 2.15 14.63
C GLU A 127 5.14 0.93 14.88
N THR A 128 4.67 -0.25 14.49
CA THR A 128 5.46 -1.49 14.59
C THR A 128 6.66 -1.46 13.66
N TYR A 129 6.49 -0.99 12.42
CA TYR A 129 7.58 -0.87 11.46
C TYR A 129 8.61 0.17 11.87
N VAL A 130 8.16 1.32 12.38
CA VAL A 130 9.05 2.35 12.95
C VAL A 130 9.89 1.78 14.09
N LYS A 131 9.27 1.04 15.01
CA LYS A 131 9.98 0.39 16.10
C LYS A 131 11.02 -0.61 15.60
N GLU A 132 10.67 -1.43 14.62
CA GLU A 132 11.58 -2.40 14.02
C GLU A 132 12.83 -1.74 13.42
N VAL A 133 12.62 -0.64 12.68
CA VAL A 133 13.71 0.09 12.04
C VAL A 133 14.54 0.84 13.08
N GLN A 134 13.90 1.46 14.08
CA GLN A 134 14.60 2.15 15.16
C GLN A 134 15.46 1.18 15.97
N ASP A 135 14.97 -0.01 16.26
CA ASP A 135 15.73 -1.06 16.97
C ASP A 135 17.01 -1.46 16.20
N GLN A 136 17.01 -1.39 14.87
CA GLN A 136 18.22 -1.64 14.06
C GLN A 136 19.19 -0.46 14.15
N ILE A 137 18.68 0.78 14.06
CA ILE A 137 19.47 2.01 14.16
C ILE A 137 20.13 2.11 15.53
N ASP A 138 19.40 1.86 16.62
CA ASP A 138 19.91 1.92 17.99
C ASP A 138 21.01 0.90 18.27
N LYS A 139 21.03 -0.20 17.51
CA LYS A 139 22.11 -1.21 17.53
C LYS A 139 23.28 -0.85 16.62
N GLY A 140 23.29 0.34 16.00
CA GLY A 140 24.31 0.78 15.06
C GLY A 140 24.29 0.03 13.73
N LEU A 141 23.20 -0.63 13.40
CA LEU A 141 23.03 -1.37 12.15
C LEU A 141 22.44 -0.49 11.07
N LYS A 142 22.85 -0.73 9.83
CA LYS A 142 22.13 -0.16 8.68
C LYS A 142 20.75 -0.84 8.57
N PRO A 143 19.64 -0.08 8.51
CA PRO A 143 18.32 -0.65 8.37
C PRO A 143 18.19 -1.52 7.11
N VAL A 144 17.78 -2.77 7.29
CA VAL A 144 17.54 -3.72 6.19
C VAL A 144 16.19 -4.39 6.41
N PRO A 145 15.27 -4.34 5.41
CA PRO A 145 13.99 -5.01 5.49
C PRO A 145 14.15 -6.51 5.74
N LYS A 146 13.44 -7.05 6.72
CA LYS A 146 13.40 -8.49 7.03
C LYS A 146 12.55 -9.25 6.03
N TYR A 147 11.43 -8.63 5.62
CA TYR A 147 10.53 -9.22 4.65
C TYR A 147 11.03 -8.88 3.24
N LYS A 148 11.40 -9.90 2.50
CA LYS A 148 11.61 -9.80 1.04
C LYS A 148 10.42 -10.46 0.39
N LYS A 149 9.85 -9.84 -0.66
CA LYS A 149 8.88 -10.50 -1.51
C LYS A 149 9.49 -11.83 -1.96
N HIS A 150 8.81 -12.94 -1.70
CA HIS A 150 9.25 -14.22 -2.24
C HIS A 150 9.25 -14.11 -3.77
N LYS A 151 10.44 -14.19 -4.37
CA LYS A 151 10.54 -14.45 -5.80
C LYS A 151 10.17 -15.92 -5.98
N GLU A 152 8.95 -16.16 -6.47
CA GLU A 152 8.65 -17.41 -7.17
C GLU A 152 9.34 -17.41 -8.53
#